data_80b31c10eaf0bc9ad6fb3ee75a29fc25
#
_entry.id   80b31c10eaf0bc9ad6fb3ee75a29fc25
#
_cell.length_a   1.000
_cell.length_b   1.000
_cell.length_c   1.000
_cell.angle_alpha   90.00
_cell.angle_beta   90.00
_cell.angle_gamma   90.00
#
_symmetry.space_group_name_H-M   'P 1'
#
loop_
_entity.id
_entity.type
_entity.pdbx_description
1 polymer ?
#
loop_
_entity_poly.entity_id
_entity_poly.type
_entity_poly.pdbx_seq_one_letter_code
_entity_poly.pdbx_strand_id
1 'polypeptide(L)'
;MGSPAPDDERLAELRAIERAEIGEPDRPPVAPRNDWWRIALRIGVSLGFLGILFWRLPEVSISELFPSPTPATWLWIAAAIGVHLVAYVLQNLRWALVSDTLAIPLPFRRLFGHLLAGEFVSNALPTSFGGDVVRVMRQGRDVGDYADSFASTSLERLTGWLVLPI
;
A
#
# COMPACT_ATOMS: atom_id res chain seq x y z
N MET A 1 7.80 -46.17 -17.58
CA MET A 1 7.21 -45.06 -18.35
C MET A 1 5.74 -45.34 -18.39
N GLY A 2 4.95 -44.78 -17.44
CA GLY A 2 3.51 -45.02 -17.31
C GLY A 2 2.78 -44.13 -18.30
N SER A 3 1.85 -44.72 -19.07
CA SER A 3 0.90 -43.96 -19.88
C SER A 3 0.05 -43.08 -18.97
N PRO A 4 -0.22 -41.80 -19.32
CA PRO A 4 -1.10 -40.97 -18.53
C PRO A 4 -2.46 -41.62 -18.39
N ALA A 5 -3.10 -41.44 -17.23
CA ALA A 5 -4.41 -41.98 -16.98
C ALA A 5 -5.44 -41.36 -17.96
N PRO A 6 -6.44 -42.11 -18.45
CA PRO A 6 -7.42 -41.63 -19.42
C PRO A 6 -8.19 -40.38 -18.96
N ASP A 7 -8.22 -40.13 -17.68
CA ASP A 7 -8.84 -38.92 -17.11
C ASP A 7 -7.98 -37.68 -17.28
N ASP A 8 -6.64 -37.81 -17.32
CA ASP A 8 -5.72 -36.66 -17.52
C ASP A 8 -5.77 -36.17 -18.97
N GLU A 9 -5.93 -37.06 -19.95
CA GLU A 9 -6.09 -36.69 -21.37
C GLU A 9 -7.41 -35.94 -21.60
N ARG A 10 -8.50 -36.41 -21.02
CA ARG A 10 -9.81 -35.76 -21.09
C ARG A 10 -9.79 -34.37 -20.45
N LEU A 11 -9.14 -34.22 -19.31
CA LEU A 11 -8.97 -32.93 -18.64
C LEU A 11 -8.12 -31.96 -19.46
N ALA A 12 -7.11 -32.46 -20.16
CA ALA A 12 -6.30 -31.65 -21.05
C ALA A 12 -7.10 -31.16 -22.27
N GLU A 13 -7.91 -32.03 -22.88
CA GLU A 13 -8.81 -31.67 -23.98
C GLU A 13 -9.86 -30.64 -23.57
N LEU A 14 -10.51 -30.83 -22.43
CA LEU A 14 -11.51 -29.87 -21.92
C LEU A 14 -10.90 -28.51 -21.65
N ARG A 15 -9.71 -28.46 -21.09
CA ARG A 15 -8.97 -27.19 -20.87
C ARG A 15 -8.52 -26.55 -22.17
N ALA A 16 -8.21 -27.33 -23.21
CA ALA A 16 -7.87 -26.81 -24.53
C ALA A 16 -9.10 -26.20 -25.24
N ILE A 17 -10.26 -26.84 -25.13
CA ILE A 17 -11.53 -26.35 -25.67
C ILE A 17 -11.95 -25.06 -24.93
N GLU A 18 -11.87 -25.05 -23.61
CA GLU A 18 -12.19 -23.88 -22.77
C GLU A 18 -11.30 -22.68 -23.11
N ARG A 19 -9.99 -22.88 -23.32
CA ARG A 19 -9.07 -21.83 -23.75
C ARG A 19 -9.35 -21.31 -25.15
N ALA A 20 -9.77 -22.20 -26.08
CA ALA A 20 -10.13 -21.80 -27.42
C ALA A 20 -11.44 -21.01 -27.47
N GLU A 21 -12.39 -21.34 -26.59
CA GLU A 21 -13.69 -20.69 -26.51
C GLU A 21 -13.62 -19.32 -25.82
N ILE A 22 -12.71 -19.14 -24.84
CA ILE A 22 -12.48 -17.86 -24.17
C ILE A 22 -11.67 -16.89 -25.04
N GLY A 23 -11.11 -17.35 -26.17
CA GLY A 23 -10.33 -16.50 -27.08
C GLY A 23 -9.09 -15.88 -26.42
N GLU A 24 -8.52 -16.59 -25.43
CA GLU A 24 -7.33 -16.10 -24.74
C GLU A 24 -6.16 -16.09 -25.74
N PRO A 25 -5.67 -14.91 -26.16
CA PRO A 25 -4.56 -14.85 -27.09
C PRO A 25 -3.37 -15.54 -26.44
N ASP A 26 -2.71 -16.41 -27.21
CA ASP A 26 -1.46 -17.07 -26.81
C ASP A 26 -0.42 -15.97 -26.46
N ARG A 27 -0.43 -15.54 -25.22
CA ARG A 27 0.48 -14.50 -24.75
C ARG A 27 1.86 -15.13 -24.64
N PRO A 28 2.81 -14.71 -25.48
CA PRO A 28 4.17 -15.19 -25.31
C PRO A 28 4.63 -14.92 -23.86
N PRO A 29 5.41 -15.82 -23.26
CA PRO A 29 5.91 -15.64 -21.92
C PRO A 29 6.59 -14.27 -21.83
N VAL A 30 6.06 -13.41 -20.96
CA VAL A 30 6.62 -12.07 -20.74
C VAL A 30 8.02 -12.29 -20.16
N ALA A 31 9.04 -12.13 -21.00
CA ALA A 31 10.42 -12.20 -20.55
C ALA A 31 10.60 -11.17 -19.42
N PRO A 32 11.25 -11.55 -18.31
CA PRO A 32 11.51 -10.62 -17.22
C PRO A 32 12.34 -9.46 -17.78
N ARG A 33 11.71 -8.29 -17.95
CA ARG A 33 12.43 -7.08 -18.31
C ARG A 33 13.33 -6.74 -17.15
N ASN A 34 14.61 -6.86 -17.37
CA ASN A 34 15.64 -6.51 -16.40
C ASN A 34 15.70 -4.96 -16.29
N ASP A 35 14.75 -4.37 -15.57
CA ASP A 35 14.61 -2.92 -15.42
C ASP A 35 15.49 -2.37 -14.27
N TRP A 36 16.51 -3.12 -13.84
CA TRP A 36 17.42 -2.71 -12.77
C TRP A 36 18.11 -1.36 -13.07
N TRP A 37 18.39 -1.06 -14.32
CA TRP A 37 18.99 0.21 -14.73
C TRP A 37 18.05 1.40 -14.49
N ARG A 38 16.72 1.20 -14.64
CA ARG A 38 15.71 2.23 -14.32
C ARG A 38 15.64 2.50 -12.82
N ILE A 39 15.78 1.45 -12.03
CA ILE A 39 15.84 1.56 -10.57
C ILE A 39 17.15 2.28 -10.18
N ALA A 40 18.28 1.88 -10.75
CA ALA A 40 19.57 2.51 -10.54
C ALA A 40 19.56 4.00 -10.96
N LEU A 41 18.93 4.31 -12.12
CA LEU A 41 18.78 5.69 -12.57
C LEU A 41 17.94 6.52 -11.62
N ARG A 42 16.81 5.99 -11.13
CA ARG A 42 15.95 6.68 -10.14
C ARG A 42 16.71 6.96 -8.85
N ILE A 43 17.42 5.96 -8.33
CA ILE A 43 18.24 6.08 -7.14
C ILE A 43 19.36 7.12 -7.39
N GLY A 44 20.05 7.05 -8.53
CA GLY A 44 21.11 7.98 -8.90
C GLY A 44 20.61 9.42 -9.01
N VAL A 45 19.47 9.65 -9.62
CA VAL A 45 18.83 10.97 -9.71
C VAL A 45 18.42 11.46 -8.32
N SER A 46 17.82 10.62 -7.48
CA SER A 46 17.45 11.00 -6.11
C SER A 46 18.67 11.37 -5.25
N LEU A 47 19.71 10.56 -5.32
CA LEU A 47 20.97 10.84 -4.62
C LEU A 47 21.67 12.09 -5.17
N GLY A 48 21.60 12.33 -6.49
CA GLY A 48 22.11 13.53 -7.13
C GLY A 48 21.40 14.79 -6.63
N PHE A 49 20.07 14.77 -6.58
CA PHE A 49 19.28 15.88 -6.01
C PHE A 49 19.59 16.10 -4.52
N LEU A 50 19.72 15.01 -3.76
CA LEU A 50 20.08 15.10 -2.35
C LEU A 50 21.48 15.69 -2.18
N GLY A 51 22.45 15.29 -3.00
CA GLY A 51 23.80 15.84 -3.02
C GLY A 51 23.83 17.33 -3.38
N ILE A 52 23.06 17.74 -4.40
CA ILE A 52 22.90 19.15 -4.79
C ILE A 52 22.26 19.94 -3.64
N LEU A 53 21.25 19.38 -2.98
CA LEU A 53 20.61 20.01 -1.83
C LEU A 53 21.61 20.26 -0.71
N PHE A 54 22.38 19.24 -0.32
CA PHE A 54 23.44 19.40 0.70
C PHE A 54 24.54 20.36 0.28
N TRP A 55 24.89 20.41 -1.00
CA TRP A 55 25.90 21.35 -1.50
C TRP A 55 25.39 22.81 -1.52
N ARG A 56 24.09 23.00 -1.76
CA ARG A 56 23.47 24.34 -1.78
C ARG A 56 23.09 24.86 -0.39
N LEU A 57 23.16 24.02 0.64
CA LEU A 57 22.90 24.37 2.05
C LEU A 57 24.18 24.28 2.89
N PRO A 58 25.25 25.02 2.56
CA PRO A 58 26.54 24.87 3.24
C PRO A 58 26.55 25.38 4.70
N GLU A 59 25.49 26.07 5.13
CA GLU A 59 25.42 26.71 6.45
C GLU A 59 24.48 26.03 7.45
N VAL A 60 23.79 24.97 7.04
CA VAL A 60 22.93 24.26 7.98
C VAL A 60 23.76 23.27 8.77
N SER A 61 24.16 23.67 9.97
CA SER A 61 24.78 22.76 10.93
C SER A 61 23.80 21.65 11.32
N ILE A 62 24.27 20.39 11.31
CA ILE A 62 23.45 19.24 11.76
C ILE A 62 22.92 19.48 13.17
N SER A 63 23.65 20.21 14.02
CA SER A 63 23.20 20.58 15.36
C SER A 63 22.02 21.54 15.38
N GLU A 64 21.79 22.33 14.32
CA GLU A 64 20.64 23.23 14.18
C GLU A 64 19.38 22.53 13.70
N LEU A 65 19.54 21.37 13.07
CA LEU A 65 18.40 20.52 12.68
C LEU A 65 17.73 19.83 13.86
N PHE A 66 18.43 19.69 14.98
CA PHE A 66 17.85 19.15 16.20
C PHE A 66 17.36 20.30 17.09
N PRO A 67 16.05 20.35 17.36
CA PRO A 67 15.54 21.37 18.28
C PRO A 67 16.18 21.21 19.64
N SER A 68 16.58 22.34 20.26
CA SER A 68 17.11 22.34 21.61
C SER A 68 16.12 21.67 22.56
N PRO A 69 16.55 20.77 23.46
CA PRO A 69 15.67 20.01 24.34
C PRO A 69 15.14 20.89 25.48
N THR A 70 14.26 21.82 25.14
CA THR A 70 13.54 22.65 26.11
C THR A 70 12.23 21.99 26.54
N PRO A 71 11.66 22.31 27.70
CA PRO A 71 10.32 21.81 28.07
C PRO A 71 9.24 22.13 27.01
N ALA A 72 9.35 23.29 26.36
CA ALA A 72 8.46 23.68 25.28
C ALA A 72 8.58 22.74 24.07
N THR A 73 9.80 22.33 23.71
CA THR A 73 10.04 21.38 22.60
C THR A 73 9.34 20.05 22.86
N TRP A 74 9.47 19.52 24.07
CA TRP A 74 8.79 18.27 24.44
C TRP A 74 7.26 18.40 24.43
N LEU A 75 6.74 19.55 24.87
CA LEU A 75 5.31 19.82 24.80
C LEU A 75 4.79 19.83 23.36
N TRP A 76 5.52 20.47 22.42
CA TRP A 76 5.15 20.49 21.01
C TRP A 76 5.24 19.12 20.36
N ILE A 77 6.25 18.31 20.69
CA ILE A 77 6.38 16.95 20.22
C ILE A 77 5.20 16.09 20.73
N ALA A 78 4.87 16.20 22.01
CA ALA A 78 3.74 15.47 22.60
C ALA A 78 2.42 15.90 21.96
N ALA A 79 2.22 17.20 21.72
CA ALA A 79 1.04 17.72 21.04
C ALA A 79 0.95 17.18 19.60
N ALA A 80 2.05 17.20 18.86
CA ALA A 80 2.10 16.66 17.48
C ALA A 80 1.75 15.17 17.44
N ILE A 81 2.31 14.38 18.35
CA ILE A 81 1.98 12.95 18.47
C ILE A 81 0.49 12.79 18.83
N GLY A 82 -0.03 13.57 19.75
CA GLY A 82 -1.43 13.54 20.15
C GLY A 82 -2.37 13.81 18.97
N VAL A 83 -2.10 14.88 18.22
CA VAL A 83 -2.87 15.22 17.01
C VAL A 83 -2.79 14.10 15.96
N HIS A 84 -1.63 13.50 15.79
CA HIS A 84 -1.44 12.41 14.84
C HIS A 84 -2.23 11.14 15.23
N LEU A 85 -2.24 10.81 16.51
CA LEU A 85 -3.03 9.69 17.03
C LEU A 85 -4.53 9.93 16.83
N VAL A 86 -5.01 11.14 17.11
CA VAL A 86 -6.41 11.53 16.84
C VAL A 86 -6.74 11.39 15.36
N ALA A 87 -5.86 11.84 14.48
CA ALA A 87 -6.03 11.70 13.04
C ALA A 87 -6.16 10.22 12.61
N TYR A 88 -5.33 9.33 13.14
CA TYR A 88 -5.45 7.88 12.86
C TYR A 88 -6.76 7.27 13.39
N VAL A 89 -7.23 7.69 14.55
CA VAL A 89 -8.52 7.25 15.08
C VAL A 89 -9.66 7.71 14.17
N LEU A 90 -9.67 8.97 13.75
CA LEU A 90 -10.68 9.52 12.85
C LEU A 90 -10.64 8.83 11.47
N GLN A 91 -9.45 8.59 10.94
CA GLN A 91 -9.29 7.84 9.69
C GLN A 91 -9.85 6.42 9.81
N ASN A 92 -9.56 5.73 10.91
CA ASN A 92 -10.09 4.39 11.13
C ASN A 92 -11.62 4.38 11.33
N LEU A 93 -12.20 5.39 12.00
CA LEU A 93 -13.64 5.55 12.10
C LEU A 93 -14.29 5.73 10.73
N ARG A 94 -13.72 6.59 9.88
CA ARG A 94 -14.18 6.77 8.50
C ARG A 94 -14.12 5.47 7.72
N TRP A 95 -13.00 4.73 7.83
CA TRP A 95 -12.86 3.44 7.16
C TRP A 95 -13.85 2.39 7.69
N ALA A 96 -14.12 2.36 8.98
CA ALA A 96 -15.14 1.49 9.57
C ALA A 96 -16.54 1.80 9.01
N LEU A 97 -16.92 3.08 8.91
CA LEU A 97 -18.19 3.50 8.32
C LEU A 97 -18.31 3.06 6.84
N VAL A 98 -17.26 3.22 6.05
CA VAL A 98 -17.24 2.76 4.65
C VAL A 98 -17.35 1.24 4.59
N SER A 99 -16.64 0.51 5.44
CA SER A 99 -16.71 -0.95 5.50
C SER A 99 -18.11 -1.44 5.88
N ASP A 100 -18.77 -0.78 6.84
CA ASP A 100 -20.14 -1.11 7.24
C ASP A 100 -21.14 -0.89 6.09
N THR A 101 -20.98 0.16 5.27
CA THR A 101 -21.85 0.40 4.11
C THR A 101 -21.69 -0.65 3.02
N LEU A 102 -20.55 -1.32 2.96
CA LEU A 102 -20.26 -2.43 2.03
C LEU A 102 -20.58 -3.79 2.65
N ALA A 103 -21.25 -3.83 3.80
CA ALA A 103 -21.57 -5.06 4.54
C ALA A 103 -20.32 -5.90 4.90
N ILE A 104 -19.20 -5.23 5.19
CA ILE A 104 -17.93 -5.84 5.64
C ILE A 104 -17.78 -5.57 7.15
N PRO A 105 -18.43 -6.31 8.04
CA PRO A 105 -18.39 -6.03 9.46
C PRO A 105 -17.08 -6.52 10.09
N LEU A 106 -16.10 -5.65 10.19
CA LEU A 106 -14.89 -5.89 10.96
C LEU A 106 -14.87 -5.01 12.21
N PRO A 107 -14.49 -5.56 13.38
CA PRO A 107 -14.41 -4.77 14.59
C PRO A 107 -13.36 -3.67 14.45
N PHE A 108 -13.66 -2.48 14.99
CA PHE A 108 -12.80 -1.29 14.96
C PHE A 108 -11.33 -1.60 15.26
N ARG A 109 -11.08 -2.42 16.28
CA ARG A 109 -9.70 -2.78 16.69
C ARG A 109 -8.92 -3.54 15.60
N ARG A 110 -9.60 -4.38 14.81
CA ARG A 110 -8.97 -5.10 13.69
C ARG A 110 -8.65 -4.17 12.55
N LEU A 111 -9.60 -3.33 12.15
CA LEU A 111 -9.38 -2.31 11.13
C LEU A 111 -8.24 -1.37 11.55
N PHE A 112 -8.20 -0.95 12.81
CA PHE A 112 -7.12 -0.13 13.33
C PHE A 112 -5.74 -0.82 13.24
N GLY A 113 -5.68 -2.12 13.54
CA GLY A 113 -4.47 -2.91 13.36
C GLY A 113 -4.03 -3.04 11.89
N HIS A 114 -5.00 -3.11 10.96
CA HIS A 114 -4.70 -3.12 9.52
C HIS A 114 -4.24 -1.74 9.03
N LEU A 115 -4.86 -0.66 9.53
CA LEU A 115 -4.46 0.70 9.25
C LEU A 115 -3.01 0.94 9.68
N LEU A 116 -2.68 0.67 10.95
CA LEU A 116 -1.32 0.87 11.46
C LEU A 116 -0.28 0.03 10.71
N ALA A 117 -0.61 -1.22 10.35
CA ALA A 117 0.29 -2.03 9.54
C ALA A 117 0.51 -1.44 8.14
N GLY A 118 -0.53 -0.89 7.52
CA GLY A 118 -0.44 -0.18 6.25
C GLY A 118 0.43 1.07 6.36
N GLU A 119 0.21 1.89 7.38
CA GLU A 119 1.00 3.10 7.64
C GLU A 119 2.47 2.78 7.90
N PHE A 120 2.75 1.73 8.68
CA PHE A 120 4.13 1.28 8.89
C PHE A 120 4.81 0.94 7.57
N VAL A 121 4.14 0.17 6.70
CA VAL A 121 4.70 -0.21 5.39
C VAL A 121 4.85 1.00 4.46
N SER A 122 3.89 1.93 4.46
CA SER A 122 3.99 3.19 3.70
C SER A 122 5.20 4.04 4.11
N ASN A 123 5.52 4.05 5.40
CA ASN A 123 6.68 4.79 5.90
C ASN A 123 8.00 4.05 5.70
N ALA A 124 7.98 2.71 5.72
CA ALA A 124 9.18 1.88 5.56
C ALA A 124 9.58 1.69 4.08
N LEU A 125 8.61 1.67 3.18
CA LEU A 125 8.85 1.49 1.74
C LEU A 125 8.63 2.81 1.00
N PRO A 126 9.49 3.19 0.08
CA PRO A 126 9.33 4.40 -0.74
C PRO A 126 8.26 4.19 -1.83
N THR A 127 7.07 3.74 -1.45
CA THR A 127 5.95 3.50 -2.37
C THR A 127 4.69 4.16 -1.84
N SER A 128 4.02 4.94 -2.68
CA SER A 128 2.76 5.62 -2.31
C SER A 128 1.57 4.65 -2.09
N PHE A 129 1.67 3.43 -2.58
CA PHE A 129 0.57 2.45 -2.56
C PHE A 129 0.83 1.23 -1.67
N GLY A 130 2.05 1.07 -1.15
CA GLY A 130 2.43 -0.13 -0.38
C GLY A 130 1.54 -0.37 0.84
N GLY A 131 1.19 0.68 1.55
CA GLY A 131 0.32 0.59 2.72
C GLY A 131 -1.11 0.17 2.40
N ASP A 132 -1.66 0.65 1.28
CA ASP A 132 -3.01 0.26 0.86
C ASP A 132 -3.07 -1.20 0.44
N VAL A 133 -2.05 -1.67 -0.27
CA VAL A 133 -1.94 -3.10 -0.62
C VAL A 133 -1.96 -3.95 0.65
N VAL A 134 -1.22 -3.57 1.69
CA VAL A 134 -1.22 -4.28 2.97
C VAL A 134 -2.60 -4.23 3.64
N ARG A 135 -3.28 -3.07 3.62
CA ARG A 135 -4.65 -2.92 4.16
C ARG A 135 -5.62 -3.85 3.44
N VAL A 136 -5.65 -3.82 2.10
CA VAL A 136 -6.50 -4.68 1.27
C VAL A 136 -6.21 -6.16 1.52
N MET A 137 -4.94 -6.56 1.54
CA MET A 137 -4.56 -7.96 1.77
C MET A 137 -4.96 -8.45 3.16
N ARG A 138 -4.80 -7.64 4.20
CA ARG A 138 -5.15 -8.03 5.56
C ARG A 138 -6.66 -8.08 5.77
N GLN A 139 -7.39 -7.07 5.27
CA GLN A 139 -8.85 -7.05 5.33
C GLN A 139 -9.43 -8.19 4.50
N GLY A 140 -8.95 -8.40 3.27
CA GLY A 140 -9.41 -9.46 2.39
C GLY A 140 -9.19 -10.86 2.95
N ARG A 141 -8.08 -11.06 3.69
CA ARG A 141 -7.85 -12.33 4.41
C ARG A 141 -8.87 -12.55 5.53
N ASP A 142 -9.23 -11.49 6.26
CA ASP A 142 -10.17 -11.59 7.40
C ASP A 142 -11.62 -11.79 6.93
N VAL A 143 -11.98 -11.20 5.78
CA VAL A 143 -13.34 -11.25 5.20
C VAL A 143 -13.52 -12.41 4.22
N GLY A 144 -12.44 -12.87 3.60
CA GLY A 144 -12.47 -13.85 2.52
C GLY A 144 -12.75 -13.25 1.14
N ASP A 145 -12.86 -11.90 1.02
CA ASP A 145 -13.10 -11.19 -0.23
C ASP A 145 -12.13 -10.01 -0.40
N TYR A 146 -11.28 -10.13 -1.41
CA TYR A 146 -10.29 -9.11 -1.74
C TYR A 146 -10.86 -7.97 -2.60
N ALA A 147 -11.93 -8.23 -3.38
CA ALA A 147 -12.56 -7.24 -4.23
C ALA A 147 -13.30 -6.21 -3.36
N ASP A 148 -14.08 -6.68 -2.40
CA ASP A 148 -14.77 -5.82 -1.43
C ASP A 148 -13.78 -5.04 -0.57
N SER A 149 -12.70 -5.68 -0.14
CA SER A 149 -11.64 -5.03 0.63
C SER A 149 -10.93 -3.94 -0.17
N PHE A 150 -10.71 -4.16 -1.46
CA PHE A 150 -10.16 -3.15 -2.37
C PHE A 150 -11.16 -1.99 -2.56
N ALA A 151 -12.44 -2.29 -2.77
CA ALA A 151 -13.49 -1.29 -2.88
C ALA A 151 -13.59 -0.43 -1.63
N SER A 152 -13.58 -1.03 -0.44
CA SER A 152 -13.60 -0.35 0.86
C SER A 152 -12.43 0.63 1.02
N THR A 153 -11.20 0.17 0.73
CA THR A 153 -9.99 1.00 0.84
C THR A 153 -9.99 2.13 -0.19
N SER A 154 -10.45 1.86 -1.41
CA SER A 154 -10.52 2.86 -2.48
C SER A 154 -11.57 3.93 -2.19
N LEU A 155 -12.75 3.55 -1.72
CA LEU A 155 -13.81 4.49 -1.32
C LEU A 155 -13.37 5.36 -0.14
N GLU A 156 -12.67 4.79 0.83
CA GLU A 156 -12.11 5.55 1.95
C GLU A 156 -11.15 6.63 1.46
N ARG A 157 -10.29 6.31 0.50
CA ARG A 157 -9.39 7.30 -0.11
C ARG A 157 -10.14 8.37 -0.91
N LEU A 158 -11.10 7.98 -1.73
CA LEU A 158 -11.91 8.92 -2.52
C LEU A 158 -12.67 9.89 -1.61
N THR A 159 -13.28 9.41 -0.55
CA THR A 159 -13.96 10.29 0.43
C THR A 159 -12.99 11.25 1.11
N GLY A 160 -11.74 10.82 1.37
CA GLY A 160 -10.69 11.70 1.88
C GLY A 160 -10.32 12.81 0.90
N TRP A 161 -10.23 12.51 -0.37
CA TRP A 161 -9.90 13.48 -1.41
C TRP A 161 -11.02 14.49 -1.67
N LEU A 162 -12.27 14.07 -1.53
CA LEU A 162 -13.43 14.97 -1.68
C LEU A 162 -13.55 15.99 -0.56
N VAL A 163 -13.07 15.68 0.64
CA VAL A 163 -13.14 16.57 1.81
C VAL A 163 -11.94 17.53 1.89
N LEU A 164 -10.79 17.17 1.34
CA LEU A 164 -9.58 18.01 1.39
C LEU A 164 -9.64 19.35 0.64
N PRO A 165 -10.41 19.54 -0.46
CA PRO A 165 -10.47 20.82 -1.19
C PRO A 165 -11.44 21.85 -0.60
N ILE A 166 -12.17 21.53 0.48
CA ILE A 166 -13.12 22.42 1.15
C ILE A 166 -12.49 23.03 2.39
#